data_0aaf35691c4a3b4f6d582d8a42fe87f5
#
_entry.id   0aaf35691c4a3b4f6d582d8a42fe87f5
#
_cell.length_a   1.000
_cell.length_b   1.000
_cell.length_c   1.000
_cell.angle_alpha   90.00
_cell.angle_beta   90.00
_cell.angle_gamma   90.00
#
_symmetry.space_group_name_H-M   'P 1'
#
loop_
_entity.id
_entity.type
_entity.pdbx_description
1 polymer ?
#
loop_
_entity_poly.entity_id
_entity_poly.type
_entity_poly.pdbx_seq_one_letter_code
_entity_poly.pdbx_strand_id
1 'polypeptide(L)'
;MQYTQEMILRSDSGYCMPYEEKGRDVQMSLGYGKQKHPHTGEPFFHHGVDFKANHYLLSAVATGKITGLGNDAVHGIYQVTRYGDYEVKYAHLSNVLANYGSEVKAGQVISVSGEILHMEVRYKGEELNPLEFLTMIYSNLKVMEQNGQPGAVPQFVTLDM
;
A
#
# COMPACT_ATOMS: atom_id res chain seq x y z
N MET A 1 -1.35 -9.55 -14.29
CA MET A 1 -0.95 -10.85 -13.72
C MET A 1 -1.90 -11.23 -12.58
N GLN A 2 -1.98 -12.49 -12.25
CA GLN A 2 -2.78 -12.97 -11.14
C GLN A 2 -1.89 -13.39 -9.97
N TYR A 3 -2.35 -13.15 -8.76
CA TYR A 3 -1.66 -13.57 -7.55
C TYR A 3 -1.65 -15.10 -7.44
N THR A 4 -0.50 -15.67 -7.07
CA THR A 4 -0.35 -17.10 -6.76
C THR A 4 0.35 -17.25 -5.41
N GLN A 5 0.30 -18.45 -4.83
CA GLN A 5 0.91 -18.72 -3.52
C GLN A 5 2.42 -18.52 -3.49
N GLU A 6 3.10 -18.63 -4.63
CA GLU A 6 4.54 -18.40 -4.72
C GLU A 6 4.91 -16.93 -4.47
N MET A 7 3.93 -16.05 -4.55
CA MET A 7 4.12 -14.61 -4.41
C MET A 7 3.97 -14.14 -2.95
N ILE A 8 3.85 -15.04 -2.00
CA ILE A 8 3.78 -14.69 -0.58
C ILE A 8 5.04 -13.93 -0.17
N LEU A 9 4.84 -12.76 0.44
CA LEU A 9 5.92 -11.94 0.96
C LEU A 9 6.27 -12.39 2.38
N ARG A 10 7.55 -12.60 2.64
CA ARG A 10 8.08 -12.86 3.98
C ARG A 10 8.67 -11.57 4.55
N SER A 11 8.44 -11.33 5.83
CA SER A 11 8.89 -10.11 6.48
C SER A 11 9.29 -10.39 7.92
N ASP A 12 10.55 -10.08 8.25
CA ASP A 12 11.07 -10.28 9.61
C ASP A 12 10.40 -9.35 10.62
N SER A 13 10.01 -8.16 10.20
CA SER A 13 9.28 -7.22 11.06
C SER A 13 7.77 -7.44 11.04
N GLY A 14 7.29 -8.45 10.29
CA GLY A 14 5.88 -8.78 10.14
C GLY A 14 5.16 -7.88 9.15
N TYR A 15 3.88 -7.63 9.41
CA TYR A 15 3.00 -7.01 8.41
C TYR A 15 2.10 -5.93 9.02
N CYS A 16 1.70 -4.98 8.18
CA CYS A 16 0.81 -3.90 8.54
C CYS A 16 0.04 -3.44 7.32
N MET A 17 -1.19 -3.01 7.50
CA MET A 17 -1.93 -2.37 6.41
C MET A 17 -1.41 -0.95 6.18
N PRO A 18 -1.58 -0.37 4.99
CA PRO A 18 -1.07 0.96 4.69
C PRO A 18 -1.61 2.06 5.61
N TYR A 19 -2.88 1.97 5.98
CA TYR A 19 -3.51 2.88 6.94
C TYR A 19 -4.74 2.21 7.52
N GLU A 20 -5.33 2.87 8.51
CA GLU A 20 -6.48 2.34 9.22
C GLU A 20 -7.56 3.41 9.35
N GLU A 21 -8.82 2.99 9.24
CA GLU A 21 -9.98 3.85 9.47
C GLU A 21 -10.67 3.41 10.74
N LYS A 22 -10.80 4.33 11.70
CA LYS A 22 -11.52 4.04 12.94
C LYS A 22 -13.01 4.19 12.75
N GLY A 23 -13.75 3.17 13.19
CA GLY A 23 -15.21 3.23 13.23
C GLY A 23 -15.90 3.05 11.90
N ARG A 24 -15.17 2.73 10.83
CA ARG A 24 -15.77 2.47 9.51
C ARG A 24 -14.80 1.70 8.62
N ASP A 25 -15.34 1.15 7.54
CA ASP A 25 -14.55 0.43 6.55
C ASP A 25 -13.74 1.39 5.67
N VAL A 26 -12.59 0.91 5.23
CA VAL A 26 -11.78 1.59 4.23
C VAL A 26 -12.60 1.70 2.93
N GLN A 27 -12.61 2.89 2.34
CA GLN A 27 -13.39 3.16 1.14
C GLN A 27 -12.51 3.32 -0.09
N MET A 28 -12.80 2.50 -1.10
CA MET A 28 -12.18 2.58 -2.41
C MET A 28 -13.01 3.49 -3.30
N SER A 29 -12.39 4.49 -3.91
CA SER A 29 -13.08 5.41 -4.82
C SER A 29 -12.96 5.00 -6.27
N LEU A 30 -11.90 4.28 -6.65
CA LEU A 30 -11.69 3.80 -8.01
C LEU A 30 -10.88 2.51 -7.99
N GLY A 31 -11.41 1.47 -8.61
CA GLY A 31 -10.78 0.15 -8.66
C GLY A 31 -9.75 0.00 -9.76
N TYR A 32 -9.00 -1.08 -9.68
CA TYR A 32 -8.00 -1.46 -10.67
C TYR A 32 -8.67 -1.99 -11.94
N GLY A 33 -8.06 -1.68 -13.09
CA GLY A 33 -8.42 -2.27 -14.36
C GLY A 33 -9.33 -1.39 -15.21
N LYS A 34 -10.17 -2.03 -15.99
CA LYS A 34 -11.04 -1.31 -16.94
C LYS A 34 -12.11 -0.51 -16.22
N GLN A 35 -12.14 0.78 -16.52
CA GLN A 35 -13.07 1.74 -15.93
C GLN A 35 -13.65 2.63 -17.02
N LYS A 36 -14.66 3.43 -16.65
CA LYS A 36 -15.23 4.46 -17.54
C LYS A 36 -15.20 5.80 -16.81
N HIS A 37 -14.84 6.84 -17.54
CA HIS A 37 -14.90 8.19 -16.99
C HIS A 37 -16.36 8.53 -16.62
N PRO A 38 -16.60 9.05 -15.41
CA PRO A 38 -17.97 9.29 -14.95
C PRO A 38 -18.71 10.36 -15.75
N HIS A 39 -18.01 11.28 -16.40
CA HIS A 39 -18.62 12.37 -17.14
C HIS A 39 -18.71 12.11 -18.63
N THR A 40 -17.73 11.44 -19.22
CA THR A 40 -17.67 11.22 -20.67
C THR A 40 -18.08 9.83 -21.09
N GLY A 41 -18.06 8.85 -20.15
CA GLY A 41 -18.27 7.44 -20.46
C GLY A 41 -17.13 6.79 -21.22
N GLU A 42 -16.04 7.50 -21.49
CA GLU A 42 -14.91 6.94 -22.23
C GLU A 42 -14.20 5.88 -21.40
N PRO A 43 -13.88 4.73 -22.01
CA PRO A 43 -13.15 3.69 -21.32
C PRO A 43 -11.69 4.08 -21.10
N PHE A 44 -11.14 3.66 -19.96
CA PHE A 44 -9.71 3.78 -19.67
C PHE A 44 -9.28 2.61 -18.79
N PHE A 45 -7.97 2.42 -18.67
CA PHE A 45 -7.43 1.40 -17.79
C PHE A 45 -6.77 2.10 -16.59
N HIS A 46 -7.23 1.75 -15.38
CA HIS A 46 -6.68 2.29 -14.14
C HIS A 46 -5.61 1.33 -13.61
N HIS A 47 -4.36 1.80 -13.55
CA HIS A 47 -3.20 0.98 -13.21
C HIS A 47 -2.97 0.82 -11.71
N GLY A 48 -3.88 1.29 -10.90
CA GLY A 48 -3.81 1.20 -9.45
C GLY A 48 -5.19 1.20 -8.83
N VAL A 49 -5.23 1.45 -7.53
CA VAL A 49 -6.47 1.58 -6.77
C VAL A 49 -6.42 2.92 -6.05
N ASP A 50 -7.54 3.64 -6.07
CA ASP A 50 -7.68 4.89 -5.32
C ASP A 50 -8.51 4.65 -4.08
N PHE A 51 -7.99 5.09 -2.94
CA PHE A 51 -8.67 5.03 -1.65
C PHE A 51 -8.98 6.44 -1.16
N LYS A 52 -10.12 6.58 -0.52
CA LYS A 52 -10.46 7.80 0.21
C LYS A 52 -9.64 7.84 1.49
N ALA A 53 -8.57 8.60 1.48
CA ALA A 53 -7.62 8.68 2.58
C ALA A 53 -7.07 10.09 2.64
N ASN A 54 -7.82 10.99 3.29
CA ASN A 54 -7.52 12.42 3.30
C ASN A 54 -6.51 12.77 4.39
N HIS A 55 -5.25 12.96 3.99
CA HIS A 55 -4.15 13.33 4.89
C HIS A 55 -3.91 12.30 6.01
N TYR A 56 -3.96 11.03 5.65
CA TYR A 56 -3.71 9.93 6.57
C TYR A 56 -2.22 9.60 6.61
N LEU A 57 -1.76 9.22 7.79
CA LEU A 57 -0.42 8.64 7.93
C LEU A 57 -0.40 7.29 7.24
N LEU A 58 0.60 7.09 6.39
CA LEU A 58 0.74 5.86 5.61
C LEU A 58 1.97 5.09 6.09
N SER A 59 1.79 3.79 6.28
CA SER A 59 2.81 2.91 6.83
C SER A 59 3.41 2.00 5.80
N ALA A 60 4.66 1.59 6.06
CA ALA A 60 5.25 0.45 5.40
C ALA A 60 4.48 -0.81 5.82
N VAL A 61 4.25 -1.72 4.87
CA VAL A 61 3.42 -2.91 5.10
C VAL A 61 4.24 -4.12 5.54
N ALA A 62 5.55 -4.03 5.42
CA ALA A 62 6.49 -5.13 5.73
C ALA A 62 7.89 -4.54 5.83
N THR A 63 8.89 -5.39 6.08
CA THR A 63 10.30 -5.01 5.95
C THR A 63 10.60 -4.69 4.50
N GLY A 64 11.17 -3.52 4.23
CA GLY A 64 11.46 -3.08 2.88
C GLY A 64 12.45 -1.93 2.82
N LYS A 65 12.49 -1.30 1.67
CA LYS A 65 13.41 -0.19 1.39
C LYS A 65 12.74 0.81 0.46
N ILE A 66 12.94 2.09 0.72
CA ILE A 66 12.45 3.15 -0.18
C ILE A 66 13.37 3.20 -1.41
N THR A 67 12.82 2.90 -2.58
CA THR A 67 13.57 2.80 -3.83
C THR A 67 13.22 3.87 -4.85
N GLY A 68 12.21 4.68 -4.58
CA GLY A 68 11.84 5.76 -5.48
C GLY A 68 11.10 6.87 -4.78
N LEU A 69 11.41 8.09 -5.18
CA LEU A 69 10.68 9.30 -4.79
C LEU A 69 10.60 10.20 -6.02
N GLY A 70 9.48 10.85 -6.19
CA GLY A 70 9.35 11.78 -7.31
C GLY A 70 8.08 12.61 -7.23
N ASN A 71 7.93 13.44 -8.25
CA ASN A 71 6.75 14.29 -8.41
C ASN A 71 6.53 14.49 -9.89
N ASP A 72 5.42 13.99 -10.41
CA ASP A 72 5.09 14.16 -11.82
C ASP A 72 3.63 14.57 -12.01
N ALA A 73 3.25 14.88 -13.25
CA ALA A 73 1.92 15.39 -13.55
C ALA A 73 0.82 14.35 -13.37
N VAL A 74 1.16 13.06 -13.46
CA VAL A 74 0.18 11.97 -13.38
C VAL A 74 -0.02 11.52 -11.94
N HIS A 75 1.07 11.35 -11.19
CA HIS A 75 1.06 10.77 -9.84
C HIS A 75 1.16 11.79 -8.72
N GLY A 76 1.47 13.05 -9.05
CA GLY A 76 1.82 14.01 -8.02
C GLY A 76 3.07 13.56 -7.27
N ILE A 77 3.17 13.88 -5.99
CA ILE A 77 4.26 13.38 -5.14
C ILE A 77 4.03 11.89 -4.92
N TYR A 78 5.06 11.08 -5.19
CA TYR A 78 4.96 9.64 -5.01
C TYR A 78 6.18 9.06 -4.33
N GLN A 79 5.99 7.88 -3.76
CA GLN A 79 7.02 7.13 -3.06
C GLN A 79 6.90 5.66 -3.43
N VAL A 80 8.00 5.03 -3.78
CA VAL A 80 8.06 3.61 -4.11
C VAL A 80 8.84 2.90 -3.00
N THR A 81 8.23 1.86 -2.46
CA THR A 81 8.86 0.99 -1.46
C THR A 81 8.97 -0.41 -2.05
N ARG A 82 10.15 -0.99 -1.89
CA ARG A 82 10.39 -2.36 -2.32
C ARG A 82 10.28 -3.29 -1.13
N TYR A 83 9.44 -4.31 -1.27
CA TYR A 83 9.25 -5.39 -0.30
C TYR A 83 9.57 -6.70 -1.01
N GLY A 84 10.77 -7.24 -0.83
CA GLY A 84 11.18 -8.44 -1.55
C GLY A 84 11.11 -8.21 -3.06
N ASP A 85 10.31 -9.01 -3.76
CA ASP A 85 10.11 -8.87 -5.20
C ASP A 85 8.97 -7.93 -5.58
N TYR A 86 8.31 -7.33 -4.57
CA TYR A 86 7.24 -6.36 -4.79
C TYR A 86 7.77 -4.94 -4.81
N GLU A 87 7.15 -4.12 -5.65
CA GLU A 87 7.29 -2.67 -5.62
C GLU A 87 5.91 -2.06 -5.39
N VAL A 88 5.78 -1.24 -4.38
CA VAL A 88 4.53 -0.59 -4.00
C VAL A 88 4.70 0.90 -4.11
N LYS A 89 3.88 1.54 -4.93
CA LYS A 89 3.88 2.99 -5.11
C LYS A 89 2.68 3.58 -4.37
N TYR A 90 2.96 4.55 -3.50
CA TYR A 90 1.96 5.45 -2.94
C TYR A 90 2.06 6.77 -3.68
N ALA A 91 0.97 7.23 -4.27
CA ALA A 91 0.94 8.45 -5.08
C ALA A 91 -0.11 9.44 -4.58
N HIS A 92 -0.09 10.65 -5.11
CA HIS A 92 -0.91 11.78 -4.67
C HIS A 92 -0.68 12.10 -3.19
N LEU A 93 0.58 12.04 -2.79
CA LEU A 93 0.97 12.29 -1.40
C LEU A 93 1.02 13.78 -1.11
N SER A 94 0.79 14.13 0.16
CA SER A 94 1.06 15.48 0.65
C SER A 94 2.49 15.61 1.16
N ASN A 95 3.01 14.57 1.82
CA ASN A 95 4.34 14.58 2.41
C ASN A 95 5.02 13.22 2.32
N VAL A 96 6.35 13.25 2.26
CA VAL A 96 7.19 12.06 2.34
C VAL A 96 8.00 12.16 3.63
N LEU A 97 7.95 11.11 4.45
CA LEU A 97 8.63 11.09 5.75
C LEU A 97 9.83 10.15 5.79
N ALA A 98 9.93 9.20 4.86
CA ALA A 98 11.08 8.31 4.75
C ALA A 98 11.78 8.56 3.42
N ASN A 99 13.09 8.79 3.47
CA ASN A 99 13.89 9.19 2.33
C ASN A 99 14.29 8.01 1.45
N TYR A 100 14.69 8.32 0.21
CA TYR A 100 15.27 7.36 -0.71
C TYR A 100 16.42 6.59 -0.04
N GLY A 101 16.42 5.28 -0.20
CA GLY A 101 17.45 4.42 0.35
C GLY A 101 17.23 3.98 1.78
N SER A 102 16.23 4.54 2.48
CA SER A 102 15.94 4.14 3.86
C SER A 102 15.36 2.75 3.93
N GLU A 103 15.86 1.96 4.88
CA GLU A 103 15.22 0.69 5.24
C GLU A 103 14.04 0.99 6.16
N VAL A 104 12.96 0.25 5.98
CA VAL A 104 11.72 0.45 6.73
C VAL A 104 11.22 -0.88 7.28
N LYS A 105 10.42 -0.79 8.34
CA LYS A 105 9.79 -1.94 9.00
C LYS A 105 8.28 -1.79 8.96
N ALA A 106 7.58 -2.91 9.07
CA ALA A 106 6.12 -2.92 9.13
C ALA A 106 5.63 -1.97 10.21
N GLY A 107 4.65 -1.13 9.87
CA GLY A 107 4.08 -0.16 10.80
C GLY A 107 4.82 1.16 10.89
N GLN A 108 6.00 1.27 10.31
CA GLN A 108 6.71 2.55 10.27
C GLN A 108 5.98 3.51 9.35
N VAL A 109 5.68 4.71 9.84
CA VAL A 109 5.05 5.74 9.02
C VAL A 109 6.08 6.28 8.04
N ILE A 110 5.77 6.21 6.76
CA ILE A 110 6.69 6.57 5.68
C ILE A 110 6.25 7.76 4.84
N SER A 111 4.95 8.09 4.88
CA SER A 111 4.41 9.20 4.11
C SER A 111 3.04 9.60 4.62
N VAL A 112 2.47 10.65 4.03
CA VAL A 112 1.13 11.14 4.33
C VAL A 112 0.39 11.29 3.02
N SER A 113 -0.84 10.77 2.93
CA SER A 113 -1.66 10.92 1.73
C SER A 113 -2.09 12.37 1.52
N GLY A 114 -2.48 12.68 0.28
CA GLY A 114 -3.22 13.91 -0.02
C GLY A 114 -4.69 13.70 0.28
N GLU A 115 -5.56 14.15 -0.61
CA GLU A 115 -7.01 13.93 -0.45
C GLU A 115 -7.40 12.48 -0.72
N ILE A 116 -6.65 11.81 -1.59
CA ILE A 116 -6.80 10.39 -1.87
C ILE A 116 -5.44 9.72 -1.80
N LEU A 117 -5.43 8.39 -1.69
CA LEU A 117 -4.24 7.58 -1.89
C LEU A 117 -4.42 6.78 -3.17
N HIS A 118 -3.52 7.00 -4.14
CA HIS A 118 -3.40 6.14 -5.32
C HIS A 118 -2.28 5.14 -5.06
N MET A 119 -2.59 3.86 -5.21
CA MET A 119 -1.65 2.78 -4.92
C MET A 119 -1.46 1.90 -6.14
N GLU A 120 -0.21 1.63 -6.50
CA GLU A 120 0.16 0.70 -7.56
C GLU A 120 1.07 -0.37 -7.00
N VAL A 121 0.96 -1.58 -7.53
CA VAL A 121 1.79 -2.72 -7.11
C VAL A 121 2.35 -3.43 -8.34
N ARG A 122 3.63 -3.77 -8.28
CA ARG A 122 4.29 -4.64 -9.24
C ARG A 122 4.96 -5.80 -8.51
N TYR A 123 4.95 -6.95 -9.14
CA TYR A 123 5.66 -8.13 -8.68
C TYR A 123 6.64 -8.55 -9.76
N LYS A 124 7.93 -8.56 -9.44
CA LYS A 124 9.02 -8.84 -10.41
C LYS A 124 8.86 -8.02 -11.71
N GLY A 125 8.46 -6.76 -11.55
CA GLY A 125 8.28 -5.83 -12.66
C GLY A 125 6.94 -5.91 -13.37
N GLU A 126 6.08 -6.87 -13.06
CA GLU A 126 4.75 -6.99 -13.66
C GLU A 126 3.68 -6.38 -12.77
N GLU A 127 2.75 -5.68 -13.40
CA GLU A 127 1.65 -5.03 -12.69
C GLU A 127 0.69 -6.05 -12.08
N LEU A 128 0.32 -5.82 -10.84
CA LEU A 128 -0.60 -6.65 -10.08
C LEU A 128 -1.72 -5.76 -9.53
N ASN A 129 -2.95 -6.27 -9.50
CA ASN A 129 -4.04 -5.58 -8.82
C ASN A 129 -3.66 -5.38 -7.35
N PRO A 130 -3.58 -4.13 -6.88
CA PRO A 130 -3.19 -3.86 -5.49
C PRO A 130 -4.05 -4.56 -4.44
N LEU A 131 -5.32 -4.84 -4.74
CA LEU A 131 -6.18 -5.55 -3.79
C LEU A 131 -5.71 -6.98 -3.53
N GLU A 132 -5.11 -7.64 -4.53
CA GLU A 132 -4.54 -8.98 -4.32
C GLU A 132 -3.34 -8.93 -3.39
N PHE A 133 -2.49 -7.92 -3.55
CA PHE A 133 -1.37 -7.70 -2.65
C PHE A 133 -1.86 -7.41 -1.22
N LEU A 134 -2.80 -6.50 -1.06
CA LEU A 134 -3.34 -6.15 0.25
C LEU A 134 -4.04 -7.32 0.93
N THR A 135 -4.73 -8.16 0.16
CA THR A 135 -5.35 -9.39 0.69
C THR A 135 -4.28 -10.33 1.24
N MET A 136 -3.17 -10.48 0.55
CA MET A 136 -2.04 -11.30 1.02
C MET A 136 -1.45 -10.71 2.31
N ILE A 137 -1.22 -9.41 2.35
CA ILE A 137 -0.70 -8.74 3.56
C ILE A 137 -1.66 -8.94 4.74
N TYR A 138 -2.96 -8.74 4.51
CA TYR A 138 -3.97 -8.92 5.55
C TYR A 138 -3.99 -10.36 6.07
N SER A 139 -3.92 -11.35 5.17
CA SER A 139 -3.87 -12.76 5.55
C SER A 139 -2.63 -13.08 6.38
N ASN A 140 -1.48 -12.55 5.97
CA ASN A 140 -0.24 -12.73 6.73
C ASN A 140 -0.32 -12.09 8.11
N LEU A 141 -0.92 -10.91 8.19
CA LEU A 141 -1.13 -10.20 9.46
C LEU A 141 -2.01 -11.03 10.40
N LYS A 142 -3.10 -11.62 9.89
CA LYS A 142 -4.00 -12.44 10.70
C LYS A 142 -3.34 -13.72 11.19
N VAL A 143 -2.58 -14.40 10.35
CA VAL A 143 -1.82 -15.59 10.75
C VAL A 143 -0.82 -15.24 11.85
N MET A 144 -0.11 -14.12 11.70
CA MET A 144 0.85 -13.65 12.69
C MET A 144 0.18 -13.39 14.04
N GLU A 145 -0.97 -12.73 14.05
CA GLU A 145 -1.73 -12.45 15.26
C GLU A 145 -2.19 -13.74 15.95
N GLN A 146 -2.72 -14.70 15.17
CA GLN A 146 -3.20 -15.97 15.68
C GLN A 146 -2.09 -16.79 16.32
N ASN A 147 -0.88 -16.72 15.76
CA ASN A 147 0.27 -17.46 16.27
C ASN A 147 0.97 -16.75 17.42
N GLY A 148 0.52 -15.56 17.79
CA GLY A 148 1.14 -14.79 18.85
C GLY A 148 2.56 -14.38 18.55
N GLN A 149 2.92 -14.24 17.26
CA GLN A 149 4.28 -13.89 16.88
C GLN A 149 4.58 -12.43 17.24
N PRO A 150 5.76 -12.16 17.81
CA PRO A 150 6.16 -10.81 18.12
C PRO A 150 6.54 -10.05 16.87
N GLY A 151 6.67 -8.77 17.04
CA GLY A 151 7.08 -7.89 15.99
C GLY A 151 5.93 -7.51 15.11
N ALA A 152 6.05 -6.42 14.46
CA ALA A 152 5.15 -6.02 13.44
C ALA A 152 3.71 -5.81 13.81
N VAL A 153 3.42 -5.59 15.04
CA VAL A 153 2.12 -5.04 15.38
C VAL A 153 2.27 -3.53 15.24
N PRO A 154 1.63 -2.92 14.23
CA PRO A 154 1.77 -1.50 14.01
C PRO A 154 1.19 -0.72 15.17
N GLN A 155 1.82 0.39 15.51
CA GLN A 155 1.43 1.20 16.66
C GLN A 155 -0.02 1.65 16.62
N PHE A 156 -0.57 1.84 15.43
CA PHE A 156 -1.94 2.30 15.29
C PHE A 156 -2.95 1.20 15.00
N VAL A 157 -2.53 -0.03 14.75
CA VAL A 157 -3.41 -1.18 14.52
C VAL A 157 -3.74 -1.88 15.83
N THR A 158 -2.77 -2.00 16.72
CA THR A 158 -2.94 -2.72 17.97
C THR A 158 -4.00 -2.15 18.89
N LEU A 159 -4.27 -0.89 18.78
CA LEU A 159 -5.13 -0.18 19.73
C LEU A 159 -6.60 -0.56 19.59
N ASP A 160 -6.98 -1.12 18.47
CA ASP A 160 -8.38 -1.42 18.16
C ASP A 160 -8.71 -2.90 18.19
N MET A 161 -7.83 -3.69 18.71
CA MET A 161 -7.97 -5.15 18.71
C MET A 161 -8.45 -5.72 20.02
#